data_dd3bcc2dc645625815d78d8e53d301fd
#
_entry.id   dd3bcc2dc645625815d78d8e53d301fd
#
_cell.length_a   1.000
_cell.length_b   1.000
_cell.length_c   1.000
_cell.angle_alpha   90.00
_cell.angle_beta   90.00
_cell.angle_gamma   90.00
#
_symmetry.space_group_name_H-M   'P 1'
#
loop_
_entity.id
_entity.type
_entity.pdbx_description
1 polymer ?
#
loop_
_entity_poly.entity_id
_entity_poly.type
_entity_poly.pdbx_seq_one_letter_code
_entity_poly.pdbx_strand_id
1 'polypeptide(L)'
;MAEFGRADRRASGERFPRLVGGTDVAAPTAPSLAAELSLEHMDALTPDWRDLSRRALEPNAFYEPGFALSAARHCPAAERPRFIVVRDGAGRLTGVFPIVAPNPLFGDGLIRLWLHKQAALATPLVDRDCAPETIEAFLVWVEAREKSAGVLFARMPTNGRFHQALQRVVAGRAVDVLDSYERAALLPGGAADALGPRAGATKKLAEIRRQARRLGEMGRVTFETHDSEAEIKAAAEEFLALEASGWKAWRGALLSQPALATFLRSATRLLARENGCKIQSLRLDGRPIAMAIVLESQGRSYLWKIAFDESLRAQAPGIQLVYAHTKAALDGGDLDYVDSCAIANHPMIDRIWPDRIGVCDVAVSLGTRRHDAFRASCRRANARRQAREMAKRLANRLLKRKVS
;
A
#
# COMPACT_ATOMS: atom_id res chain seq x y z
N MET A 1 -22.27 -18.80 -54.73
CA MET A 1 -21.23 -19.83 -54.78
C MET A 1 -19.92 -19.12 -54.50
N ALA A 2 -19.41 -19.24 -53.30
CA ALA A 2 -18.13 -18.72 -52.90
C ALA A 2 -17.53 -19.66 -51.84
N GLU A 3 -16.41 -20.22 -52.19
CA GLU A 3 -15.67 -21.18 -51.34
C GLU A 3 -14.86 -20.47 -50.29
N PHE A 4 -14.92 -21.00 -49.07
CA PHE A 4 -14.13 -20.59 -47.91
C PHE A 4 -12.77 -21.29 -47.96
N GLY A 5 -11.67 -20.50 -48.09
CA GLY A 5 -10.31 -20.95 -47.89
C GLY A 5 -9.95 -20.97 -46.39
N ARG A 6 -9.61 -22.19 -45.89
CA ARG A 6 -9.03 -22.42 -44.54
C ARG A 6 -7.56 -21.97 -44.55
N ALA A 7 -7.23 -21.05 -43.67
CA ALA A 7 -5.84 -20.71 -43.35
C ALA A 7 -5.35 -21.54 -42.18
N ASP A 8 -4.28 -22.24 -42.46
CA ASP A 8 -3.54 -23.14 -41.58
C ASP A 8 -2.78 -22.38 -40.50
N ARG A 9 -3.05 -22.65 -39.22
CA ARG A 9 -2.27 -22.12 -38.10
C ARG A 9 -1.14 -23.09 -37.79
N ARG A 10 0.06 -22.79 -38.24
CA ARG A 10 1.27 -23.42 -37.74
C ARG A 10 1.65 -22.84 -36.38
N ALA A 11 1.60 -23.67 -35.37
CA ALA A 11 2.13 -23.38 -34.04
C ALA A 11 3.66 -23.37 -34.07
N SER A 12 4.26 -22.22 -33.78
CA SER A 12 5.68 -22.10 -33.48
C SER A 12 5.89 -22.45 -31.99
N GLY A 13 6.40 -23.64 -31.74
CA GLY A 13 6.79 -24.10 -30.42
C GLY A 13 8.08 -23.42 -29.97
N GLU A 14 8.00 -22.46 -29.10
CA GLU A 14 9.13 -21.97 -28.32
C GLU A 14 9.43 -22.97 -27.18
N ARG A 15 10.61 -23.58 -27.26
CA ARG A 15 11.13 -24.49 -26.23
C ARG A 15 11.67 -23.65 -25.06
N PHE A 16 10.98 -23.72 -23.91
CA PHE A 16 11.55 -23.28 -22.65
C PHE A 16 12.76 -24.17 -22.27
N PRO A 17 13.87 -23.60 -21.74
CA PRO A 17 15.00 -24.39 -21.27
C PRO A 17 14.58 -25.23 -20.07
N ARG A 18 14.89 -26.55 -20.11
CA ARG A 18 14.74 -27.46 -19.00
C ARG A 18 15.65 -27.04 -17.86
N LEU A 19 15.09 -26.65 -16.72
CA LEU A 19 15.81 -26.57 -15.46
C LEU A 19 16.29 -27.97 -15.09
N VAL A 20 17.61 -28.12 -15.05
CA VAL A 20 18.29 -29.32 -14.55
C VAL A 20 18.03 -29.37 -13.03
N GLY A 21 17.37 -30.44 -12.59
CA GLY A 21 17.06 -30.67 -11.19
C GLY A 21 18.33 -30.97 -10.40
N GLY A 22 18.68 -30.05 -9.49
CA GLY A 22 19.47 -30.34 -8.32
C GLY A 22 18.50 -30.59 -7.17
N THR A 23 18.35 -31.83 -6.74
CA THR A 23 17.66 -32.20 -5.51
C THR A 23 18.59 -31.92 -4.33
N ASP A 24 18.74 -30.66 -3.93
CA ASP A 24 19.13 -30.35 -2.56
C ASP A 24 17.90 -30.57 -1.68
N VAL A 25 17.85 -31.73 -1.06
CA VAL A 25 16.95 -32.04 0.05
C VAL A 25 17.41 -31.15 1.19
N ALA A 26 16.79 -29.97 1.31
CA ALA A 26 16.98 -29.11 2.48
C ALA A 26 16.71 -29.95 3.74
N ALA A 27 17.66 -29.92 4.68
CA ALA A 27 17.50 -30.55 5.99
C ALA A 27 16.16 -30.07 6.61
N PRO A 28 15.45 -30.94 7.37
CA PRO A 28 14.17 -30.58 7.95
C PRO A 28 14.36 -29.34 8.82
N THR A 29 13.81 -28.22 8.36
CA THR A 29 13.83 -26.96 9.10
C THR A 29 13.07 -27.20 10.42
N ALA A 30 13.71 -26.88 11.54
CA ALA A 30 13.06 -26.95 12.84
C ALA A 30 11.78 -26.09 12.82
N PRO A 31 10.72 -26.49 13.55
CA PRO A 31 9.39 -25.88 13.44
C PRO A 31 9.45 -24.38 13.72
N SER A 32 8.76 -23.59 12.89
CA SER A 32 8.60 -22.15 13.08
C SER A 32 7.77 -21.87 14.33
N LEU A 33 8.25 -20.97 15.18
CA LEU A 33 7.59 -20.58 16.43
C LEU A 33 6.98 -19.18 16.30
N ALA A 34 5.69 -19.06 16.60
CA ALA A 34 5.02 -17.78 16.66
C ALA A 34 4.83 -17.30 18.10
N ALA A 35 5.09 -16.01 18.34
CA ALA A 35 4.95 -15.37 19.65
C ALA A 35 4.38 -13.96 19.52
N GLU A 36 3.64 -13.52 20.54
CA GLU A 36 3.20 -12.13 20.65
C GLU A 36 4.26 -11.30 21.37
N LEU A 37 4.58 -10.14 20.81
CA LEU A 37 5.50 -9.18 21.40
C LEU A 37 4.82 -7.84 21.69
N SER A 38 5.23 -7.20 22.79
CA SER A 38 4.83 -5.83 23.10
C SER A 38 5.54 -4.84 22.16
N LEU A 39 5.02 -3.63 22.07
CA LEU A 39 5.61 -2.56 21.25
C LEU A 39 7.06 -2.25 21.65
N GLU A 40 7.38 -2.33 22.95
CA GLU A 40 8.75 -2.12 23.48
C GLU A 40 9.71 -3.21 23.00
N HIS A 41 9.29 -4.48 23.02
CA HIS A 41 10.08 -5.58 22.47
C HIS A 41 10.26 -5.47 20.95
N MET A 42 9.28 -4.93 20.24
CA MET A 42 9.41 -4.68 18.81
C MET A 42 10.44 -3.59 18.47
N ASP A 43 10.69 -2.65 19.37
CA ASP A 43 11.78 -1.67 19.20
C ASP A 43 13.15 -2.34 19.22
N ALA A 44 13.38 -3.23 20.18
CA ALA A 44 14.62 -4.00 20.25
C ALA A 44 14.80 -4.93 19.04
N LEU A 45 13.70 -5.37 18.41
CA LEU A 45 13.70 -6.23 17.24
C LEU A 45 13.94 -5.47 15.92
N THR A 46 14.04 -4.16 15.95
CA THR A 46 14.16 -3.34 14.73
C THR A 46 15.27 -3.79 13.76
N PRO A 47 16.49 -4.21 14.20
CA PRO A 47 17.51 -4.70 13.27
C PRO A 47 17.09 -5.97 12.52
N ASP A 48 16.53 -6.98 13.24
CA ASP A 48 16.03 -8.22 12.64
C ASP A 48 14.84 -7.94 11.71
N TRP A 49 13.99 -6.99 12.08
CA TRP A 49 12.84 -6.60 11.26
C TRP A 49 13.27 -5.90 9.97
N ARG A 50 14.29 -5.06 10.00
CA ARG A 50 14.89 -4.46 8.79
C ARG A 50 15.51 -5.52 7.88
N ASP A 51 16.17 -6.53 8.48
CA ASP A 51 16.68 -7.64 7.72
C ASP A 51 15.56 -8.44 7.05
N LEU A 52 14.49 -8.76 7.77
CA LEU A 52 13.29 -9.36 7.20
C LEU A 52 12.68 -8.51 6.08
N SER A 53 12.61 -7.18 6.26
CA SER A 53 12.08 -6.28 5.24
C SER A 53 12.80 -6.42 3.90
N ARG A 54 14.14 -6.55 3.92
CA ARG A 54 14.97 -6.72 2.70
C ARG A 54 14.75 -8.05 1.97
N ARG A 55 14.31 -9.08 2.67
CA ARG A 55 14.06 -10.42 2.13
C ARG A 55 12.58 -10.84 2.16
N ALA A 56 11.70 -9.90 2.41
CA ALA A 56 10.27 -10.15 2.39
C ALA A 56 9.80 -10.66 1.02
N LEU A 57 8.88 -11.62 1.04
CA LEU A 57 8.24 -12.18 -0.16
C LEU A 57 7.46 -11.11 -0.94
N GLU A 58 6.78 -10.23 -0.22
CA GLU A 58 6.02 -9.09 -0.74
C GLU A 58 6.43 -7.83 0.01
N PRO A 59 7.05 -6.82 -0.65
CA PRO A 59 7.41 -5.58 0.01
C PRO A 59 6.18 -4.79 0.44
N ASN A 60 6.26 -4.14 1.61
CA ASN A 60 5.21 -3.27 2.12
C ASN A 60 5.82 -2.15 2.97
N ALA A 61 5.98 -0.96 2.40
CA ALA A 61 6.53 0.20 3.11
C ALA A 61 5.74 0.59 4.37
N PHE A 62 4.45 0.22 4.45
CA PHE A 62 3.61 0.50 5.60
C PHE A 62 3.84 -0.48 6.77
N TYR A 63 4.58 -1.56 6.54
CA TYR A 63 5.01 -2.51 7.56
C TYR A 63 6.53 -2.52 7.76
N GLU A 64 7.24 -1.59 7.13
CA GLU A 64 8.62 -1.28 7.52
C GLU A 64 8.65 -0.78 8.98
N PRO A 65 9.68 -1.13 9.78
CA PRO A 65 9.71 -0.76 11.20
C PRO A 65 9.57 0.75 11.42
N GLY A 66 10.18 1.59 10.59
CA GLY A 66 10.09 3.05 10.67
C GLY A 66 8.66 3.57 10.56
N PHE A 67 7.83 2.99 9.69
CA PHE A 67 6.42 3.35 9.56
C PHE A 67 5.56 2.70 10.65
N ALA A 68 5.66 1.37 10.81
CA ALA A 68 4.75 0.61 11.65
C ALA A 68 4.89 0.97 13.15
N LEU A 69 6.11 1.11 13.64
CA LEU A 69 6.34 1.51 15.04
C LEU A 69 5.90 2.95 15.29
N SER A 70 6.19 3.88 14.35
CA SER A 70 5.71 5.25 14.47
C SER A 70 4.18 5.32 14.49
N ALA A 71 3.52 4.57 13.61
CA ALA A 71 2.07 4.50 13.56
C ALA A 71 1.46 3.90 14.83
N ALA A 72 2.05 2.81 15.35
CA ALA A 72 1.57 2.15 16.57
C ALA A 72 1.70 3.02 17.82
N ARG A 73 2.75 3.87 17.91
CA ARG A 73 2.94 4.78 19.03
C ARG A 73 1.95 5.95 19.03
N HIS A 74 1.55 6.40 17.85
CA HIS A 74 0.74 7.61 17.71
C HIS A 74 -0.72 7.33 17.33
N CYS A 75 -1.13 6.06 17.24
CA CYS A 75 -2.55 5.73 17.10
C CYS A 75 -3.25 5.69 18.47
N PRO A 76 -4.60 5.86 18.50
CA PRO A 76 -5.39 5.66 19.70
C PRO A 76 -5.15 4.26 20.30
N ALA A 77 -5.16 4.15 21.62
CA ALA A 77 -4.89 2.88 22.31
C ALA A 77 -5.80 1.72 21.82
N ALA A 78 -7.07 2.03 21.53
CA ALA A 78 -8.02 1.04 21.00
C ALA A 78 -7.73 0.56 19.58
N GLU A 79 -6.89 1.29 18.83
CA GLU A 79 -6.48 0.96 17.46
C GLU A 79 -5.05 0.39 17.41
N ARG A 80 -4.37 0.28 18.56
CA ARG A 80 -2.99 -0.18 18.65
C ARG A 80 -2.90 -1.67 18.30
N PRO A 81 -1.97 -2.07 17.41
CA PRO A 81 -1.80 -3.47 17.06
C PRO A 81 -1.11 -4.25 18.17
N ARG A 82 -1.38 -5.54 18.20
CA ARG A 82 -0.56 -6.57 18.82
C ARG A 82 0.35 -7.13 17.73
N PHE A 83 1.61 -7.39 18.04
CA PHE A 83 2.57 -7.88 17.05
C PHE A 83 2.78 -9.37 17.25
N ILE A 84 2.39 -10.17 16.28
CA ILE A 84 2.72 -11.59 16.25
C ILE A 84 3.94 -11.73 15.34
N VAL A 85 5.02 -12.24 15.93
CA VAL A 85 6.25 -12.52 15.20
C VAL A 85 6.43 -14.01 15.04
N VAL A 86 7.03 -14.42 13.92
CA VAL A 86 7.38 -15.82 13.65
C VAL A 86 8.88 -15.89 13.47
N ARG A 87 9.49 -16.90 14.13
CA ARG A 87 10.92 -17.21 14.01
C ARG A 87 11.08 -18.65 13.55
N ASP A 88 12.11 -18.91 12.77
CA ASP A 88 12.51 -20.29 12.43
C ASP A 88 13.22 -20.97 13.61
N GLY A 89 13.58 -22.24 13.42
CA GLY A 89 14.26 -23.02 14.47
C GLY A 89 15.67 -22.54 14.82
N ALA A 90 16.28 -21.68 14.01
CA ALA A 90 17.53 -20.99 14.30
C ALA A 90 17.31 -19.66 15.04
N GLY A 91 16.05 -19.29 15.32
CA GLY A 91 15.70 -18.03 15.98
C GLY A 91 15.64 -16.82 15.05
N ARG A 92 15.85 -16.98 13.75
CA ARG A 92 15.79 -15.90 12.77
C ARG A 92 14.35 -15.45 12.57
N LEU A 93 14.10 -14.15 12.51
CA LEU A 93 12.79 -13.57 12.26
C LEU A 93 12.34 -13.86 10.83
N THR A 94 11.23 -14.58 10.66
CA THR A 94 10.66 -14.97 9.36
C THR A 94 9.33 -14.31 9.07
N GLY A 95 8.63 -13.78 10.07
CA GLY A 95 7.35 -13.10 9.86
C GLY A 95 7.01 -12.04 10.91
N VAL A 96 6.36 -10.96 10.47
CA VAL A 96 5.76 -9.93 11.33
C VAL A 96 4.33 -9.69 10.90
N PHE A 97 3.39 -9.99 11.81
CA PHE A 97 1.95 -9.89 11.61
C PHE A 97 1.34 -8.97 12.68
N PRO A 98 1.28 -7.67 12.44
CA PRO A 98 0.52 -6.77 13.30
C PRO A 98 -0.97 -7.09 13.18
N ILE A 99 -1.66 -7.36 14.29
CA ILE A 99 -3.09 -7.70 14.30
C ILE A 99 -3.88 -6.79 15.22
N VAL A 100 -5.18 -6.68 14.96
CA VAL A 100 -6.15 -6.08 15.87
C VAL A 100 -7.29 -7.07 16.12
N ALA A 101 -7.70 -7.18 17.38
CA ALA A 101 -8.82 -7.99 17.76
C ALA A 101 -10.15 -7.36 17.28
N PRO A 102 -11.19 -8.16 17.00
CA PRO A 102 -12.50 -7.63 16.72
C PRO A 102 -13.06 -6.93 17.97
N ASN A 103 -13.77 -5.82 17.76
CA ASN A 103 -14.49 -5.18 18.86
C ASN A 103 -15.52 -6.19 19.43
N PRO A 104 -15.51 -6.49 20.75
CA PRO A 104 -16.36 -7.53 21.32
C PRO A 104 -17.86 -7.24 21.21
N LEU A 105 -18.28 -5.96 21.25
CA LEU A 105 -19.68 -5.55 21.18
C LEU A 105 -20.17 -5.34 19.75
N PHE A 106 -19.34 -4.73 18.93
CA PHE A 106 -19.71 -4.33 17.57
C PHE A 106 -18.82 -4.98 16.50
N GLY A 107 -17.98 -5.95 16.85
CA GLY A 107 -17.10 -6.69 15.94
C GLY A 107 -17.86 -7.68 15.08
N ASP A 108 -17.30 -8.04 13.95
CA ASP A 108 -17.79 -9.12 13.09
C ASP A 108 -17.24 -10.49 13.46
N GLY A 109 -16.34 -10.55 14.45
CA GLY A 109 -15.72 -11.78 14.94
C GLY A 109 -14.47 -12.22 14.17
N LEU A 110 -13.93 -11.38 13.28
CA LEU A 110 -12.69 -11.64 12.58
C LEU A 110 -11.54 -10.86 13.21
N ILE A 111 -10.42 -11.52 13.49
CA ILE A 111 -9.14 -10.85 13.70
C ILE A 111 -8.70 -10.23 12.39
N ARG A 112 -8.06 -9.09 12.45
CA ARG A 112 -7.61 -8.38 11.24
C ARG A 112 -6.13 -8.12 11.29
N LEU A 113 -5.45 -8.27 10.14
CA LEU A 113 -4.18 -7.60 9.93
C LEU A 113 -4.43 -6.10 10.10
N TRP A 114 -3.53 -5.47 10.83
CA TRP A 114 -3.67 -4.07 11.23
C TRP A 114 -3.51 -3.13 10.04
N LEU A 115 -4.59 -2.48 9.68
CA LEU A 115 -4.59 -1.45 8.66
C LEU A 115 -4.68 -0.07 9.34
N HIS A 116 -3.52 0.56 9.58
CA HIS A 116 -3.49 1.94 10.06
C HIS A 116 -4.20 2.87 9.06
N LYS A 117 -4.94 3.86 9.56
CA LYS A 117 -5.73 4.79 8.72
C LYS A 117 -4.92 5.56 7.66
N GLN A 118 -3.61 5.63 7.84
CA GLN A 118 -2.70 6.26 6.88
C GLN A 118 -1.99 5.23 5.98
N ALA A 119 -2.18 3.93 6.19
CA ALA A 119 -1.59 2.87 5.36
C ALA A 119 -2.47 2.54 4.14
N ALA A 120 -1.84 2.23 3.03
CA ALA A 120 -2.52 1.81 1.81
C ALA A 120 -2.59 0.29 1.67
N LEU A 121 -1.72 -0.45 2.36
CA LEU A 121 -1.64 -1.91 2.38
C LEU A 121 -1.47 -2.41 3.83
N ALA A 122 -1.92 -3.65 4.08
CA ALA A 122 -1.67 -4.39 5.33
C ALA A 122 -1.14 -5.81 5.04
N THR A 123 -0.43 -5.99 3.94
CA THR A 123 0.29 -7.23 3.63
C THR A 123 1.40 -7.45 4.66
N PRO A 124 1.42 -8.58 5.40
CA PRO A 124 2.48 -8.85 6.37
C PRO A 124 3.82 -9.07 5.69
N LEU A 125 4.90 -8.75 6.41
CA LEU A 125 6.25 -9.09 5.97
C LEU A 125 6.55 -10.54 6.36
N VAL A 126 6.82 -11.35 5.35
CA VAL A 126 7.11 -12.78 5.48
C VAL A 126 8.34 -13.10 4.64
N ASP A 127 9.27 -13.84 5.20
CA ASP A 127 10.48 -14.27 4.51
C ASP A 127 10.14 -15.08 3.25
N ARG A 128 10.76 -14.71 2.13
CA ARG A 128 10.52 -15.35 0.83
C ARG A 128 10.93 -16.83 0.79
N ASP A 129 11.92 -17.21 1.61
CA ASP A 129 12.53 -18.54 1.58
C ASP A 129 11.72 -19.58 2.38
N CYS A 130 10.85 -19.13 3.31
CA CYS A 130 10.04 -20.00 4.17
C CYS A 130 8.62 -19.44 4.38
N ALA A 131 8.05 -18.82 3.35
CA ALA A 131 6.76 -18.15 3.45
C ALA A 131 5.61 -19.09 3.84
N PRO A 132 5.46 -20.30 3.27
CA PRO A 132 4.38 -21.22 3.65
C PRO A 132 4.43 -21.59 5.13
N GLU A 133 5.58 -21.97 5.64
CA GLU A 133 5.79 -22.40 7.03
C GLU A 133 5.52 -21.23 8.01
N THR A 134 5.95 -20.03 7.63
CA THR A 134 5.74 -18.82 8.41
C THR A 134 4.25 -18.43 8.47
N ILE A 135 3.54 -18.50 7.35
CA ILE A 135 2.08 -18.22 7.29
C ILE A 135 1.31 -19.27 8.10
N GLU A 136 1.66 -20.55 7.96
CA GLU A 136 1.00 -21.61 8.73
C GLU A 136 1.25 -21.46 10.25
N ALA A 137 2.47 -21.19 10.67
CA ALA A 137 2.78 -20.95 12.08
C ALA A 137 1.97 -19.77 12.66
N PHE A 138 1.81 -18.69 11.91
CA PHE A 138 0.93 -17.58 12.30
C PHE A 138 -0.53 -18.04 12.45
N LEU A 139 -1.08 -18.76 11.46
CA LEU A 139 -2.48 -19.22 11.50
C LEU A 139 -2.71 -20.20 12.67
N VAL A 140 -1.80 -21.13 12.92
CA VAL A 140 -1.84 -22.06 14.07
C VAL A 140 -1.81 -21.28 15.39
N TRP A 141 -0.96 -20.26 15.52
CA TRP A 141 -0.91 -19.41 16.71
C TRP A 141 -2.24 -18.70 16.98
N VAL A 142 -2.83 -18.10 15.93
CA VAL A 142 -4.12 -17.41 16.05
C VAL A 142 -5.23 -18.40 16.41
N GLU A 143 -5.24 -19.58 15.79
CA GLU A 143 -6.25 -20.64 16.05
C GLU A 143 -6.19 -21.12 17.50
N ALA A 144 -4.99 -21.27 18.06
CA ALA A 144 -4.76 -21.73 19.42
C ALA A 144 -5.05 -20.68 20.50
N ARG A 145 -4.84 -19.40 20.20
CA ARG A 145 -4.85 -18.31 21.18
C ARG A 145 -6.06 -17.39 21.11
N GLU A 146 -6.75 -17.35 19.98
CA GLU A 146 -7.81 -16.37 19.71
C GLU A 146 -9.19 -17.02 19.57
N LYS A 147 -10.17 -16.41 20.24
CA LYS A 147 -11.58 -16.81 20.11
C LYS A 147 -12.21 -16.15 18.87
N SER A 148 -11.60 -16.35 17.69
CA SER A 148 -12.05 -15.78 16.43
C SER A 148 -12.57 -16.86 15.47
N ALA A 149 -13.48 -16.48 14.59
CA ALA A 149 -13.95 -17.36 13.52
C ALA A 149 -12.99 -17.39 12.31
N GLY A 150 -12.17 -16.37 12.17
CA GLY A 150 -11.24 -16.24 11.05
C GLY A 150 -10.30 -15.05 11.18
N VAL A 151 -9.36 -14.98 10.23
CA VAL A 151 -8.43 -13.85 10.05
C VAL A 151 -8.77 -13.12 8.77
N LEU A 152 -8.83 -11.79 8.81
CA LEU A 152 -8.97 -10.92 7.67
C LEU A 152 -7.61 -10.34 7.29
N PHE A 153 -7.10 -10.73 6.14
CA PHE A 153 -5.96 -10.13 5.48
C PHE A 153 -6.48 -8.96 4.63
N ALA A 154 -6.29 -7.75 5.14
CA ALA A 154 -6.83 -6.55 4.54
C ALA A 154 -5.87 -5.93 3.52
N ARG A 155 -6.42 -5.37 2.45
CA ARG A 155 -5.69 -4.60 1.42
C ARG A 155 -4.38 -5.24 0.97
N MET A 156 -4.46 -6.49 0.51
CA MET A 156 -3.33 -7.16 -0.16
C MET A 156 -3.40 -6.93 -1.66
N PRO A 157 -2.25 -6.89 -2.37
CA PRO A 157 -2.26 -6.98 -3.83
C PRO A 157 -2.90 -8.28 -4.29
N THR A 158 -3.90 -8.21 -5.19
CA THR A 158 -4.72 -9.38 -5.63
C THR A 158 -3.87 -10.46 -6.30
N ASN A 159 -2.84 -10.07 -7.05
CA ASN A 159 -1.90 -10.98 -7.71
C ASN A 159 -0.52 -10.97 -7.03
N GLY A 160 -0.44 -10.49 -5.77
CA GLY A 160 0.80 -10.41 -5.02
C GLY A 160 1.36 -11.78 -4.67
N ARG A 161 2.68 -11.85 -4.49
CA ARG A 161 3.38 -13.10 -4.11
C ARG A 161 2.89 -13.63 -2.76
N PHE A 162 2.61 -12.72 -1.81
CA PHE A 162 2.05 -13.11 -0.50
C PHE A 162 0.65 -13.72 -0.65
N HIS A 163 -0.23 -13.12 -1.47
CA HIS A 163 -1.56 -13.67 -1.70
C HIS A 163 -1.50 -15.06 -2.33
N GLN A 164 -0.60 -15.29 -3.29
CA GLN A 164 -0.39 -16.62 -3.89
C GLN A 164 0.13 -17.65 -2.87
N ALA A 165 1.06 -17.26 -1.99
CA ALA A 165 1.54 -18.13 -0.91
C ALA A 165 0.42 -18.44 0.10
N LEU A 166 -0.36 -17.44 0.50
CA LEU A 166 -1.52 -17.61 1.37
C LEU A 166 -2.52 -18.60 0.79
N GLN A 167 -2.88 -18.47 -0.50
CA GLN A 167 -3.82 -19.39 -1.16
C GLN A 167 -3.36 -20.87 -1.10
N ARG A 168 -2.06 -21.12 -1.21
CA ARG A 168 -1.50 -22.48 -1.11
C ARG A 168 -1.60 -23.02 0.32
N VAL A 169 -1.28 -22.19 1.32
CA VAL A 169 -1.32 -22.58 2.74
C VAL A 169 -2.75 -22.83 3.21
N VAL A 170 -3.71 -22.04 2.74
CA VAL A 170 -5.11 -22.16 3.18
C VAL A 170 -5.92 -23.15 2.35
N ALA A 171 -5.28 -23.96 1.50
CA ALA A 171 -5.97 -25.02 0.76
C ALA A 171 -6.70 -25.97 1.73
N GLY A 172 -8.03 -26.12 1.56
CA GLY A 172 -8.89 -26.86 2.49
C GLY A 172 -9.52 -26.05 3.63
N ARG A 173 -9.16 -24.80 3.83
CA ARG A 173 -9.86 -23.85 4.71
C ARG A 173 -10.95 -23.10 3.93
N ALA A 174 -11.98 -22.58 4.61
CA ALA A 174 -12.92 -21.68 3.97
C ALA A 174 -12.28 -20.30 3.78
N VAL A 175 -12.41 -19.75 2.58
CA VAL A 175 -11.90 -18.44 2.18
C VAL A 175 -13.05 -17.62 1.61
N ASP A 176 -13.10 -16.32 1.92
CA ASP A 176 -14.06 -15.38 1.36
C ASP A 176 -13.36 -14.05 1.00
N VAL A 177 -13.65 -13.51 -0.17
CA VAL A 177 -13.16 -12.20 -0.62
C VAL A 177 -14.20 -11.15 -0.24
N LEU A 178 -13.91 -10.39 0.81
CA LEU A 178 -14.86 -9.42 1.35
C LEU A 178 -14.89 -8.11 0.57
N ASP A 179 -13.77 -7.72 -0.03
CA ASP A 179 -13.64 -6.54 -0.89
C ASP A 179 -12.59 -6.76 -1.95
N SER A 180 -12.79 -6.14 -3.11
CA SER A 180 -11.79 -6.10 -4.17
C SER A 180 -12.01 -4.85 -5.01
N TYR A 181 -10.94 -4.14 -5.32
CA TYR A 181 -10.96 -2.97 -6.19
C TYR A 181 -9.61 -2.80 -6.88
N GLU A 182 -9.61 -1.99 -7.92
CA GLU A 182 -8.39 -1.61 -8.62
C GLU A 182 -8.05 -0.14 -8.37
N ARG A 183 -6.78 0.18 -8.36
CA ARG A 183 -6.27 1.55 -8.29
C ARG A 183 -5.16 1.79 -9.31
N ALA A 184 -4.95 3.05 -9.66
CA ALA A 184 -3.93 3.43 -10.61
C ALA A 184 -2.54 3.03 -10.11
N ALA A 185 -1.72 2.58 -11.04
CA ALA A 185 -0.32 2.25 -10.83
C ALA A 185 0.50 2.64 -12.07
N LEU A 186 1.81 2.65 -11.91
CA LEU A 186 2.77 2.78 -12.99
C LEU A 186 3.59 1.49 -13.02
N LEU A 187 3.39 0.68 -14.05
CA LEU A 187 4.06 -0.61 -14.21
C LEU A 187 5.27 -0.50 -15.17
N PRO A 188 6.26 -1.39 -15.07
CA PRO A 188 7.32 -1.48 -16.06
C PRO A 188 6.74 -1.60 -17.47
N GLY A 189 7.15 -0.76 -18.39
CA GLY A 189 6.64 -0.71 -19.77
C GLY A 189 5.33 0.10 -19.96
N GLY A 190 4.46 0.23 -18.97
CA GLY A 190 3.26 1.07 -19.03
C GLY A 190 3.54 2.56 -18.90
N ALA A 191 4.66 2.88 -18.36
CA ALA A 191 5.13 4.23 -18.12
C ALA A 191 5.42 5.03 -19.40
N ALA A 192 5.93 4.38 -20.45
CA ALA A 192 6.08 5.01 -21.78
C ALA A 192 4.70 5.45 -22.32
N ASP A 193 3.65 4.72 -21.99
CA ASP A 193 2.28 5.03 -22.37
C ASP A 193 1.65 6.15 -21.54
N ALA A 194 2.04 6.29 -20.27
CA ALA A 194 1.61 7.38 -19.39
C ALA A 194 2.11 8.75 -19.89
N LEU A 195 3.29 8.78 -20.53
CA LEU A 195 3.92 9.98 -21.09
C LEU A 195 3.88 10.03 -22.64
N GLY A 196 3.43 8.96 -23.29
CA GLY A 196 3.47 8.79 -24.75
C GLY A 196 2.21 9.21 -25.50
N PRO A 197 2.24 9.15 -26.84
CA PRO A 197 1.16 9.66 -27.72
C PRO A 197 0.03 8.62 -27.99
N ARG A 198 -0.51 7.92 -27.00
CA ARG A 198 -1.70 7.07 -27.24
C ARG A 198 -2.93 7.90 -27.66
N ALA A 199 -3.75 7.36 -28.54
CA ALA A 199 -5.02 7.98 -28.96
C ALA A 199 -5.89 8.27 -27.72
N GLY A 200 -6.16 9.55 -27.44
CA GLY A 200 -6.83 10.05 -26.23
C GLY A 200 -5.87 10.60 -25.16
N ALA A 201 -4.62 10.15 -25.07
CA ALA A 201 -3.59 10.75 -24.22
C ALA A 201 -3.11 12.09 -24.77
N THR A 202 -3.15 12.30 -26.09
CA THR A 202 -2.73 13.53 -26.77
C THR A 202 -3.44 14.78 -26.27
N LYS A 203 -4.76 14.74 -26.10
CA LYS A 203 -5.52 15.91 -25.58
C LYS A 203 -5.18 16.19 -24.11
N LYS A 204 -5.04 15.13 -23.29
CA LYS A 204 -4.69 15.26 -21.86
C LYS A 204 -3.27 15.78 -21.69
N LEU A 205 -2.31 15.25 -22.42
CA LEU A 205 -0.93 15.71 -22.42
C LEU A 205 -0.80 17.15 -22.91
N ALA A 206 -1.54 17.52 -23.96
CA ALA A 206 -1.59 18.89 -24.43
C ALA A 206 -2.12 19.85 -23.36
N GLU A 207 -3.15 19.43 -22.61
CA GLU A 207 -3.67 20.20 -21.48
C GLU A 207 -2.68 20.33 -20.34
N ILE A 208 -2.02 19.23 -19.94
CA ILE A 208 -0.97 19.25 -18.92
C ILE A 208 0.17 20.19 -19.34
N ARG A 209 0.63 20.11 -20.58
CA ARG A 209 1.69 21.00 -21.13
C ARG A 209 1.23 22.47 -21.20
N ARG A 210 -0.04 22.72 -21.52
CA ARG A 210 -0.62 24.07 -21.50
C ARG A 210 -0.63 24.65 -20.10
N GLN A 211 -1.04 23.86 -19.11
CA GLN A 211 -1.06 24.27 -17.70
C GLN A 211 0.36 24.49 -17.16
N ALA A 212 1.33 23.63 -17.53
CA ALA A 212 2.74 23.82 -17.19
C ALA A 212 3.31 25.15 -17.75
N ARG A 213 3.00 25.46 -19.00
CA ARG A 213 3.42 26.72 -19.63
C ARG A 213 2.85 27.93 -18.89
N ARG A 214 1.53 27.92 -18.58
CA ARG A 214 0.89 28.98 -17.79
C ARG A 214 1.49 29.15 -16.40
N LEU A 215 1.91 28.04 -15.79
CA LEU A 215 2.60 28.08 -14.51
C LEU A 215 3.99 28.72 -14.68
N GLY A 216 4.72 28.40 -15.76
CA GLY A 216 6.00 29.01 -16.09
C GLY A 216 5.94 30.51 -16.48
N GLU A 217 4.76 30.97 -16.95
CA GLU A 217 4.51 32.41 -17.17
C GLU A 217 4.38 33.22 -15.88
N MET A 218 4.08 32.53 -14.75
CA MET A 218 3.94 33.16 -13.43
C MET A 218 5.28 33.29 -12.68
N GLY A 219 6.32 32.53 -13.06
CA GLY A 219 7.62 32.52 -12.42
C GLY A 219 8.44 31.27 -12.75
N ARG A 220 9.60 31.14 -12.10
CA ARG A 220 10.50 29.99 -12.28
C ARG A 220 9.94 28.75 -11.58
N VAL A 221 9.63 27.71 -12.36
CA VAL A 221 9.16 26.41 -11.84
C VAL A 221 10.35 25.45 -11.73
N THR A 222 10.53 24.84 -10.52
CA THR A 222 11.53 23.79 -10.29
C THR A 222 10.87 22.55 -9.71
N PHE A 223 11.42 21.37 -10.03
CA PHE A 223 11.09 20.10 -9.39
C PHE A 223 12.31 19.62 -8.61
N GLU A 224 12.11 19.30 -7.34
CA GLU A 224 13.17 18.92 -6.42
C GLU A 224 12.79 17.61 -5.72
N THR A 225 13.80 16.78 -5.43
CA THR A 225 13.65 15.57 -4.64
C THR A 225 14.54 15.69 -3.40
N HIS A 226 13.97 15.46 -2.24
CA HIS A 226 14.61 15.48 -0.93
C HIS A 226 14.65 14.03 -0.42
N ASP A 227 15.82 13.48 -0.14
CA ASP A 227 16.01 12.08 0.27
C ASP A 227 16.94 11.91 1.49
N SER A 228 17.79 12.89 1.81
CA SER A 228 18.57 12.85 3.04
C SER A 228 17.70 13.11 4.29
N GLU A 229 18.08 12.56 5.45
CA GLU A 229 17.34 12.76 6.70
C GLU A 229 17.13 14.24 7.04
N ALA A 230 18.14 15.09 6.78
CA ALA A 230 18.07 16.52 7.06
C ALA A 230 17.06 17.24 6.15
N GLU A 231 17.09 16.95 4.84
CA GLU A 231 16.16 17.51 3.87
C GLU A 231 14.73 17.04 4.11
N ILE A 232 14.54 15.74 4.38
CA ILE A 232 13.24 15.14 4.72
C ILE A 232 12.64 15.82 5.95
N LYS A 233 13.45 16.16 6.96
CA LYS A 233 12.97 16.89 8.13
C LYS A 233 12.38 18.25 7.76
N ALA A 234 13.06 19.01 6.92
CA ALA A 234 12.60 20.33 6.49
C ALA A 234 11.39 20.22 5.55
N ALA A 235 11.47 19.35 4.54
CA ALA A 235 10.42 19.14 3.55
C ALA A 235 9.12 18.59 4.16
N ALA A 236 9.21 17.79 5.24
CA ALA A 236 8.02 17.30 5.96
C ALA A 236 7.25 18.44 6.64
N GLU A 237 7.92 19.46 7.17
CA GLU A 237 7.26 20.66 7.74
C GLU A 237 6.60 21.49 6.63
N GLU A 238 7.29 21.69 5.51
CA GLU A 238 6.70 22.38 4.35
C GLU A 238 5.47 21.61 3.81
N PHE A 239 5.54 20.27 3.74
CA PHE A 239 4.40 19.44 3.34
C PHE A 239 3.21 19.60 4.28
N LEU A 240 3.43 19.56 5.61
CA LEU A 240 2.38 19.74 6.62
C LEU A 240 1.75 21.13 6.53
N ALA A 241 2.55 22.16 6.32
CA ALA A 241 2.07 23.53 6.15
C ALA A 241 1.23 23.67 4.87
N LEU A 242 1.72 23.13 3.76
CA LEU A 242 1.02 23.16 2.48
C LEU A 242 -0.29 22.37 2.54
N GLU A 243 -0.31 21.20 3.17
CA GLU A 243 -1.52 20.39 3.36
C GLU A 243 -2.56 21.10 4.21
N ALA A 244 -2.11 21.85 5.22
CA ALA A 244 -2.98 22.62 6.11
C ALA A 244 -3.49 23.93 5.49
N SER A 245 -2.90 24.44 4.44
CA SER A 245 -3.35 25.66 3.75
C SER A 245 -4.56 25.45 2.83
N GLY A 246 -4.86 24.19 2.45
CA GLY A 246 -5.93 23.84 1.53
C GLY A 246 -7.27 23.51 2.23
N TRP A 247 -8.22 22.92 1.48
CA TRP A 247 -9.55 22.52 1.97
C TRP A 247 -9.51 21.59 3.20
N LYS A 248 -8.39 20.93 3.43
CA LYS A 248 -8.18 20.06 4.60
C LYS A 248 -8.06 20.86 5.90
N ALA A 249 -7.71 22.14 5.86
CA ALA A 249 -7.69 23.00 7.04
C ALA A 249 -9.02 22.92 7.83
N TRP A 250 -10.14 22.84 7.13
CA TRP A 250 -11.49 22.79 7.70
C TRP A 250 -11.99 21.35 7.95
N ARG A 251 -11.31 20.32 7.44
CA ARG A 251 -11.73 18.91 7.51
C ARG A 251 -10.76 17.99 8.24
N GLY A 252 -9.78 18.55 8.94
CA GLY A 252 -8.81 17.80 9.73
C GLY A 252 -7.50 17.56 9.00
N ALA A 253 -6.77 18.65 8.70
CA ALA A 253 -5.40 18.59 8.25
C ALA A 253 -4.53 17.77 9.23
N LEU A 254 -3.47 17.15 8.72
CA LEU A 254 -2.56 16.37 9.57
C LEU A 254 -1.94 17.25 10.66
N LEU A 255 -1.58 18.50 10.31
CA LEU A 255 -0.99 19.45 11.25
C LEU A 255 -1.93 19.80 12.41
N SER A 256 -3.25 19.83 12.19
CA SER A 256 -4.25 20.10 13.23
C SER A 256 -4.50 18.90 14.17
N GLN A 257 -3.89 17.74 13.88
CA GLN A 257 -3.99 16.52 14.67
C GLN A 257 -2.59 16.15 15.21
N PRO A 258 -2.22 16.57 16.45
CA PRO A 258 -0.84 16.42 16.95
C PRO A 258 -0.27 15.01 16.82
N ALA A 259 -1.05 13.97 17.12
CA ALA A 259 -0.64 12.58 16.99
C ALA A 259 -0.28 12.21 15.54
N LEU A 260 -1.06 12.67 14.55
CA LEU A 260 -0.79 12.39 13.14
C LEU A 260 0.38 13.21 12.58
N ALA A 261 0.53 14.45 13.01
CA ALA A 261 1.69 15.28 12.66
C ALA A 261 2.97 14.65 13.20
N THR A 262 2.98 14.21 14.47
CA THR A 262 4.12 13.53 15.08
C THR A 262 4.40 12.19 14.41
N PHE A 263 3.38 11.42 14.11
CA PHE A 263 3.52 10.17 13.34
C PHE A 263 4.19 10.44 11.99
N LEU A 264 3.71 11.41 11.20
CA LEU A 264 4.29 11.70 9.87
C LEU A 264 5.76 12.09 10.00
N ARG A 265 6.10 13.01 10.91
CA ARG A 265 7.48 13.43 11.16
C ARG A 265 8.40 12.27 11.54
N SER A 266 7.93 11.39 12.42
CA SER A 266 8.70 10.22 12.86
C SER A 266 8.85 9.20 11.74
N ALA A 267 7.76 8.85 11.06
CA ALA A 267 7.78 7.83 10.01
C ALA A 267 8.67 8.25 8.83
N THR A 268 8.53 9.48 8.32
CA THR A 268 9.34 9.95 7.19
C THR A 268 10.83 9.98 7.52
N ARG A 269 11.21 10.45 8.72
CA ARG A 269 12.62 10.49 9.15
C ARG A 269 13.21 9.10 9.36
N LEU A 270 12.49 8.19 10.03
CA LEU A 270 12.97 6.84 10.26
C LEU A 270 13.11 6.04 8.96
N LEU A 271 12.17 6.22 8.02
CA LEU A 271 12.27 5.61 6.70
C LEU A 271 13.41 6.23 5.86
N ALA A 272 13.63 7.55 5.94
CA ALA A 272 14.74 8.20 5.22
C ALA A 272 16.11 7.62 5.59
N ARG A 273 16.34 7.24 6.86
CA ARG A 273 17.58 6.57 7.31
C ARG A 273 17.86 5.24 6.58
N GLU A 274 16.83 4.62 6.03
CA GLU A 274 16.90 3.35 5.30
C GLU A 274 16.67 3.54 3.79
N ASN A 275 16.78 4.77 3.30
CA ASN A 275 16.44 5.15 1.91
C ASN A 275 15.01 4.79 1.50
N GLY A 276 14.10 4.63 2.46
CA GLY A 276 12.70 4.22 2.27
C GLY A 276 11.72 5.39 2.16
N CYS A 277 12.20 6.64 2.10
CA CYS A 277 11.33 7.82 1.96
C CYS A 277 12.00 8.90 1.12
N LYS A 278 11.22 9.49 0.21
CA LYS A 278 11.56 10.71 -0.53
C LYS A 278 10.41 11.71 -0.40
N ILE A 279 10.73 12.99 -0.34
CA ILE A 279 9.73 14.06 -0.48
C ILE A 279 10.07 14.84 -1.73
N GLN A 280 9.10 14.96 -2.63
CA GLN A 280 9.24 15.69 -3.87
C GLN A 280 8.44 16.97 -3.81
N SER A 281 8.99 18.04 -4.35
CA SER A 281 8.37 19.35 -4.39
C SER A 281 8.40 19.95 -5.79
N LEU A 282 7.27 20.52 -6.21
CA LEU A 282 7.18 21.46 -7.33
C LEU A 282 7.13 22.85 -6.74
N ARG A 283 8.07 23.71 -7.12
CA ARG A 283 8.21 25.07 -6.57
C ARG A 283 8.00 26.13 -7.64
N LEU A 284 7.41 27.23 -7.24
CA LEU A 284 7.30 28.46 -8.03
C LEU A 284 8.06 29.57 -7.31
N ASP A 285 9.12 30.09 -7.93
CA ASP A 285 10.03 31.08 -7.33
C ASP A 285 10.52 30.65 -5.94
N GLY A 286 10.89 29.36 -5.79
CA GLY A 286 11.37 28.76 -4.54
C GLY A 286 10.28 28.37 -3.54
N ARG A 287 9.02 28.82 -3.68
CA ARG A 287 7.90 28.45 -2.81
C ARG A 287 7.29 27.12 -3.25
N PRO A 288 7.09 26.14 -2.35
CA PRO A 288 6.42 24.88 -2.70
C PRO A 288 4.95 25.13 -3.04
N ILE A 289 4.52 24.68 -4.22
CA ILE A 289 3.14 24.79 -4.72
C ILE A 289 2.46 23.41 -4.87
N ALA A 290 3.25 22.34 -4.91
CA ALA A 290 2.77 20.96 -4.75
C ALA A 290 3.89 20.11 -4.18
N MET A 291 3.54 19.17 -3.31
CA MET A 291 4.49 18.25 -2.68
C MET A 291 3.91 16.84 -2.62
N ALA A 292 4.79 15.85 -2.72
CA ALA A 292 4.45 14.43 -2.55
C ALA A 292 5.41 13.77 -1.58
N ILE A 293 4.87 12.91 -0.71
CA ILE A 293 5.66 11.97 0.08
C ILE A 293 5.59 10.61 -0.64
N VAL A 294 6.74 10.10 -0.99
CA VAL A 294 6.93 8.82 -1.67
C VAL A 294 7.63 7.89 -0.71
N LEU A 295 7.06 6.69 -0.49
CA LEU A 295 7.70 5.65 0.29
C LEU A 295 8.28 4.60 -0.65
N GLU A 296 9.39 3.97 -0.25
CA GLU A 296 10.05 2.94 -1.07
C GLU A 296 10.35 1.69 -0.22
N SER A 297 10.22 0.52 -0.82
CA SER A 297 10.58 -0.77 -0.23
C SER A 297 10.86 -1.77 -1.34
N GLN A 298 12.08 -2.33 -1.39
CA GLN A 298 12.52 -3.38 -2.32
C GLN A 298 12.09 -3.13 -3.78
N GLY A 299 12.44 -1.99 -4.37
CA GLY A 299 12.14 -1.66 -5.76
C GLY A 299 10.68 -1.24 -6.03
N ARG A 300 9.82 -1.22 -5.01
CA ARG A 300 8.46 -0.67 -5.12
C ARG A 300 8.38 0.73 -4.52
N SER A 301 7.67 1.59 -5.21
CA SER A 301 7.42 2.97 -4.80
C SER A 301 5.94 3.19 -4.53
N TYR A 302 5.65 3.98 -3.52
CA TYR A 302 4.29 4.27 -3.05
C TYR A 302 4.08 5.78 -3.01
N LEU A 303 3.30 6.31 -3.92
CA LEU A 303 2.93 7.74 -3.94
C LEU A 303 1.92 7.99 -2.81
N TRP A 304 2.44 8.06 -1.59
CA TRP A 304 1.63 7.95 -0.36
C TRP A 304 0.75 9.16 -0.09
N LYS A 305 1.29 10.37 -0.20
CA LYS A 305 0.55 11.59 0.08
C LYS A 305 0.90 12.69 -0.91
N ILE A 306 -0.11 13.46 -1.28
CA ILE A 306 0.03 14.65 -2.13
C ILE A 306 -0.67 15.83 -1.44
N ALA A 307 -0.02 16.98 -1.44
CA ALA A 307 -0.58 18.28 -1.10
C ALA A 307 -0.29 19.28 -2.22
N PHE A 308 -1.15 20.26 -2.41
CA PHE A 308 -0.91 21.35 -3.39
C PHE A 308 -1.64 22.63 -2.99
N ASP A 309 -1.13 23.74 -3.47
CA ASP A 309 -1.71 25.08 -3.29
C ASP A 309 -2.99 25.20 -4.13
N GLU A 310 -4.14 25.29 -3.48
CA GLU A 310 -5.45 25.36 -4.14
C GLU A 310 -5.71 26.69 -4.82
N SER A 311 -5.00 27.76 -4.45
CA SER A 311 -5.08 29.05 -5.13
C SER A 311 -4.62 28.94 -6.59
N LEU A 312 -3.73 27.96 -6.86
CA LEU A 312 -3.21 27.63 -8.20
C LEU A 312 -3.95 26.48 -8.89
N ARG A 313 -5.18 26.18 -8.46
CA ARG A 313 -5.96 25.04 -9.00
C ARG A 313 -6.13 25.08 -10.51
N ALA A 314 -6.21 26.27 -11.11
CA ALA A 314 -6.33 26.45 -12.55
C ALA A 314 -5.10 25.97 -13.34
N GLN A 315 -3.92 25.98 -12.72
CA GLN A 315 -2.65 25.50 -13.27
C GLN A 315 -2.37 24.03 -12.90
N ALA A 316 -3.26 23.42 -12.10
CA ALA A 316 -3.21 22.01 -11.69
C ALA A 316 -1.85 21.54 -11.14
N PRO A 317 -1.26 22.20 -10.12
CA PRO A 317 0.09 21.91 -9.66
C PRO A 317 0.25 20.48 -9.15
N GLY A 318 -0.78 19.86 -8.57
CA GLY A 318 -0.77 18.45 -8.19
C GLY A 318 -0.61 17.49 -9.38
N ILE A 319 -1.23 17.81 -10.53
CA ILE A 319 -1.08 17.03 -11.78
C ILE A 319 0.35 17.21 -12.33
N GLN A 320 0.88 18.44 -12.30
CA GLN A 320 2.26 18.71 -12.74
C GLN A 320 3.27 17.96 -11.90
N LEU A 321 3.07 17.91 -10.57
CA LEU A 321 3.92 17.15 -9.65
C LEU A 321 3.89 15.64 -9.98
N VAL A 322 2.69 15.04 -10.16
CA VAL A 322 2.58 13.62 -10.52
C VAL A 322 3.22 13.35 -11.88
N TYR A 323 3.09 14.25 -12.83
CA TYR A 323 3.76 14.12 -14.13
C TYR A 323 5.29 14.17 -14.01
N ALA A 324 5.84 15.08 -13.21
CA ALA A 324 7.26 15.18 -12.93
C ALA A 324 7.78 13.93 -12.17
N HIS A 325 7.01 13.45 -11.17
CA HIS A 325 7.30 12.21 -10.46
C HIS A 325 7.33 11.00 -11.42
N THR A 326 6.35 10.89 -12.32
CA THR A 326 6.31 9.82 -13.33
C THR A 326 7.57 9.82 -14.19
N LYS A 327 8.00 11.00 -14.66
CA LYS A 327 9.21 11.15 -15.44
C LYS A 327 10.46 10.72 -14.65
N ALA A 328 10.60 11.20 -13.42
CA ALA A 328 11.72 10.84 -12.56
C ALA A 328 11.78 9.33 -12.24
N ALA A 329 10.62 8.70 -12.04
CA ALA A 329 10.52 7.27 -11.80
C ALA A 329 10.94 6.44 -13.03
N LEU A 330 10.67 6.95 -14.24
CA LEU A 330 11.09 6.32 -15.50
C LEU A 330 12.60 6.46 -15.76
N ASP A 331 13.11 7.65 -15.51
CA ASP A 331 14.52 7.95 -15.72
C ASP A 331 15.42 7.15 -14.74
N GLY A 332 14.90 6.75 -13.58
CA GLY A 332 15.61 5.98 -12.54
C GLY A 332 15.78 4.48 -12.82
N GLY A 333 15.00 3.88 -13.69
CA GLY A 333 15.20 2.53 -14.26
C GLY A 333 14.97 1.30 -13.37
N ASP A 334 14.97 1.42 -12.04
CA ASP A 334 15.05 0.28 -11.11
C ASP A 334 13.73 -0.04 -10.35
N LEU A 335 12.58 0.47 -10.80
CA LEU A 335 11.32 0.28 -10.11
C LEU A 335 10.53 -0.91 -10.66
N ASP A 336 10.12 -1.83 -9.78
CA ASP A 336 9.13 -2.88 -10.08
C ASP A 336 7.79 -2.26 -10.50
N TYR A 337 7.29 -1.32 -9.68
CA TYR A 337 6.13 -0.48 -10.00
C TYR A 337 5.97 0.66 -8.99
N VAL A 338 5.16 1.66 -9.36
CA VAL A 338 4.70 2.72 -8.46
C VAL A 338 3.23 2.51 -8.16
N ASP A 339 2.90 2.36 -6.88
CA ASP A 339 1.52 2.32 -6.38
C ASP A 339 1.03 3.74 -6.09
N SER A 340 -0.10 4.14 -6.64
CA SER A 340 -0.69 5.46 -6.36
C SER A 340 -1.17 5.65 -4.93
N CYS A 341 -1.35 4.57 -4.17
CA CYS A 341 -2.03 4.59 -2.86
C CYS A 341 -3.42 5.24 -2.87
N ALA A 342 -3.97 5.50 -4.05
CA ALA A 342 -5.24 6.20 -4.22
C ALA A 342 -6.44 5.27 -3.99
N ILE A 343 -7.61 5.89 -3.85
CA ILE A 343 -8.88 5.16 -3.93
C ILE A 343 -9.16 4.77 -5.40
N ALA A 344 -10.01 3.78 -5.59
CA ALA A 344 -10.51 3.43 -6.92
C ALA A 344 -11.13 4.66 -7.64
N ASN A 345 -10.89 4.77 -8.94
CA ASN A 345 -11.39 5.86 -9.80
C ASN A 345 -10.97 7.25 -9.30
N HIS A 346 -9.71 7.40 -8.87
CA HIS A 346 -9.21 8.69 -8.38
C HIS A 346 -9.13 9.73 -9.51
N PRO A 347 -9.84 10.87 -9.42
CA PRO A 347 -10.05 11.77 -10.55
C PRO A 347 -8.79 12.44 -11.10
N MET A 348 -7.73 12.51 -10.33
CA MET A 348 -6.44 13.10 -10.74
C MET A 348 -5.50 12.03 -11.30
N ILE A 349 -5.18 10.98 -10.52
CA ILE A 349 -4.12 10.03 -10.86
C ILE A 349 -4.54 9.11 -12.01
N ASP A 350 -5.79 8.65 -12.03
CA ASP A 350 -6.33 7.78 -13.09
C ASP A 350 -6.30 8.42 -14.48
N ARG A 351 -6.11 9.74 -14.52
CA ARG A 351 -5.95 10.47 -15.79
C ARG A 351 -4.53 10.37 -16.35
N ILE A 352 -3.55 10.11 -15.47
CA ILE A 352 -2.12 10.09 -15.83
C ILE A 352 -1.66 8.64 -15.96
N TRP A 353 -1.97 7.79 -14.98
CA TRP A 353 -1.54 6.41 -14.94
C TRP A 353 -2.62 5.47 -15.48
N PRO A 354 -2.37 4.81 -16.64
CA PRO A 354 -3.36 3.92 -17.25
C PRO A 354 -3.40 2.54 -16.60
N ASP A 355 -2.28 2.10 -16.01
CA ASP A 355 -2.16 0.77 -15.42
C ASP A 355 -2.96 0.67 -14.11
N ARG A 356 -3.28 -0.58 -13.74
CA ARG A 356 -4.04 -0.88 -12.54
C ARG A 356 -3.38 -2.01 -11.76
N ILE A 357 -3.43 -1.86 -10.43
CA ILE A 357 -3.17 -2.96 -9.51
C ILE A 357 -4.43 -3.28 -8.74
N GLY A 358 -4.74 -4.56 -8.63
CA GLY A 358 -5.84 -5.05 -7.81
C GLY A 358 -5.44 -5.11 -6.34
N VAL A 359 -6.37 -4.74 -5.47
CA VAL A 359 -6.24 -4.82 -4.01
C VAL A 359 -7.47 -5.53 -3.46
N CYS A 360 -7.28 -6.50 -2.56
CA CYS A 360 -8.38 -7.27 -1.99
C CYS A 360 -8.27 -7.44 -0.47
N ASP A 361 -9.42 -7.67 0.13
CA ASP A 361 -9.60 -8.07 1.52
C ASP A 361 -10.02 -9.55 1.54
N VAL A 362 -9.19 -10.43 2.09
CA VAL A 362 -9.41 -11.88 2.10
C VAL A 362 -9.57 -12.36 3.53
N ALA A 363 -10.72 -12.96 3.83
CA ALA A 363 -10.97 -13.64 5.09
C ALA A 363 -10.66 -15.14 4.96
N VAL A 364 -9.99 -15.70 5.96
CA VAL A 364 -9.61 -17.11 6.06
C VAL A 364 -10.17 -17.68 7.34
N SER A 365 -10.84 -18.84 7.28
CA SER A 365 -11.38 -19.53 8.47
C SER A 365 -10.28 -20.10 9.35
N LEU A 366 -10.49 -20.07 10.66
CA LEU A 366 -9.67 -20.78 11.66
C LEU A 366 -10.35 -22.11 11.98
N GLY A 367 -9.63 -23.22 11.67
CA GLY A 367 -10.10 -24.57 11.84
C GLY A 367 -11.23 -25.00 10.88
N THR A 368 -11.41 -26.30 10.75
CA THR A 368 -12.41 -26.89 9.85
C THR A 368 -13.82 -26.93 10.46
N ARG A 369 -13.96 -26.84 11.78
CA ARG A 369 -15.23 -27.00 12.52
C ARG A 369 -16.04 -25.71 12.68
N ARG A 370 -15.54 -24.55 12.26
CA ARG A 370 -16.16 -23.22 12.50
C ARG A 370 -16.78 -22.58 11.25
N HIS A 371 -17.08 -23.36 10.22
CA HIS A 371 -17.55 -22.84 8.93
C HIS A 371 -18.78 -21.91 9.05
N ASP A 372 -19.78 -22.27 9.86
CA ASP A 372 -20.99 -21.44 10.01
C ASP A 372 -20.71 -20.14 10.74
N ALA A 373 -19.88 -20.17 11.80
CA ALA A 373 -19.44 -18.98 12.51
C ALA A 373 -18.61 -18.06 11.60
N PHE A 374 -17.74 -18.63 10.78
CA PHE A 374 -16.95 -17.89 9.79
C PHE A 374 -17.86 -17.22 8.75
N ARG A 375 -18.77 -17.96 8.12
CA ARG A 375 -19.72 -17.38 7.15
C ARG A 375 -20.59 -16.29 7.77
N ALA A 376 -21.06 -16.47 9.01
CA ALA A 376 -21.79 -15.45 9.73
C ALA A 376 -20.92 -14.19 9.98
N SER A 377 -19.63 -14.36 10.30
CA SER A 377 -18.68 -13.26 10.46
C SER A 377 -18.45 -12.51 9.15
N CYS A 378 -18.27 -13.20 8.04
CA CYS A 378 -18.14 -12.59 6.72
C CYS A 378 -19.38 -11.79 6.31
N ARG A 379 -20.58 -12.34 6.55
CA ARG A 379 -21.85 -11.59 6.32
C ARG A 379 -21.93 -10.32 7.16
N ARG A 380 -21.57 -10.36 8.46
CA ARG A 380 -21.53 -9.16 9.32
C ARG A 380 -20.53 -8.14 8.84
N ALA A 381 -19.33 -8.57 8.42
CA ALA A 381 -18.30 -7.70 7.87
C ALA A 381 -18.79 -6.98 6.61
N ASN A 382 -19.41 -7.71 5.67
CA ASN A 382 -19.98 -7.15 4.44
C ASN A 382 -21.13 -6.17 4.74
N ALA A 383 -22.07 -6.51 5.61
CA ALA A 383 -23.17 -5.62 6.00
C ALA A 383 -22.65 -4.29 6.58
N ARG A 384 -21.63 -4.34 7.43
CA ARG A 384 -21.00 -3.14 8.01
C ARG A 384 -20.30 -2.29 6.97
N ARG A 385 -19.59 -2.92 6.03
CA ARG A 385 -18.95 -2.20 4.92
C ARG A 385 -20.01 -1.45 4.12
N GLN A 386 -21.09 -2.13 3.72
CA GLN A 386 -22.20 -1.52 2.97
C GLN A 386 -22.85 -0.36 3.76
N ALA A 387 -23.10 -0.54 5.06
CA ALA A 387 -23.65 0.51 5.90
C ALA A 387 -22.74 1.75 5.98
N ARG A 388 -21.41 1.55 6.12
CA ARG A 388 -20.42 2.64 6.10
C ARG A 388 -20.39 3.38 4.77
N GLU A 389 -20.45 2.66 3.64
CA GLU A 389 -20.49 3.26 2.31
C GLU A 389 -21.78 4.07 2.08
N MET A 390 -22.92 3.53 2.50
CA MET A 390 -24.19 4.28 2.45
C MET A 390 -24.13 5.54 3.29
N ALA A 391 -23.63 5.46 4.53
CA ALA A 391 -23.46 6.63 5.40
C ALA A 391 -22.55 7.70 4.78
N LYS A 392 -21.41 7.29 4.15
CA LYS A 392 -20.53 8.21 3.44
C LYS A 392 -21.22 8.87 2.24
N ARG A 393 -22.00 8.11 1.47
CA ARG A 393 -22.76 8.65 0.32
C ARG A 393 -23.81 9.67 0.77
N LEU A 394 -24.53 9.38 1.87
CA LEU A 394 -25.50 10.31 2.45
C LEU A 394 -24.84 11.58 2.98
N ALA A 395 -23.74 11.45 3.74
CA ALA A 395 -22.99 12.60 4.25
C ALA A 395 -22.48 13.49 3.09
N ASN A 396 -21.94 12.90 2.02
CA ASN A 396 -21.48 13.64 0.86
C ASN A 396 -22.63 14.34 0.11
N ARG A 397 -23.84 13.74 0.04
CA ARG A 397 -25.02 14.39 -0.56
C ARG A 397 -25.48 15.59 0.27
N LEU A 398 -25.50 15.46 1.59
CA LEU A 398 -25.90 16.54 2.51
C LEU A 398 -24.91 17.72 2.46
N LEU A 399 -23.60 17.42 2.38
CA LEU A 399 -22.55 18.45 2.24
C LEU A 399 -22.64 19.20 0.91
N LYS A 400 -22.97 18.52 -0.20
CA LYS A 400 -23.17 19.18 -1.50
C LYS A 400 -24.40 20.12 -1.52
N ARG A 401 -25.46 19.76 -0.79
CA ARG A 401 -26.66 20.61 -0.64
C ARG A 401 -26.46 21.86 0.21
N LYS A 402 -25.42 21.91 1.06
CA LYS A 402 -25.11 23.10 1.88
C LYS A 402 -24.18 24.10 1.18
N VAL A 403 -23.63 23.73 0.03
CA VAL A 403 -22.66 24.54 -0.74
C VAL A 403 -23.29 25.07 -2.05
N SER A 404 -24.47 24.59 -2.42
CA SER A 404 -25.34 25.16 -3.47
C SER A 404 -26.43 26.04 -2.86
#